data_df22c78de5d4c94bb463d1b432289c60
#
_entry.id   df22c78de5d4c94bb463d1b432289c60
#
_cell.length_a   1.000
_cell.length_b   1.000
_cell.length_c   1.000
_cell.angle_alpha   90.00
_cell.angle_beta   90.00
_cell.angle_gamma   90.00
#
_symmetry.space_group_name_H-M   'P 1'
#
loop_
_entity.id
_entity.type
_entity.pdbx_description
1 polymer ?
#
loop_
_entity_poly.entity_id
_entity_poly.type
_entity_poly.pdbx_seq_one_letter_code
_entity_poly.pdbx_strand_id
1 'polypeptide(L)'
;MLLGENIKHSVIGVGVNVNQEEFLSDAPNPISLKQITKMQYNVEDALKLVCSQIESHCNFAEMTDADFDNLHSEYLGNLYLYDAEYHPFDLPDGTRISAKIVDVEPEGFLHLEHSDGSQHSYAFKEVAFVLLVE
;
A
#
# COMPACT_ATOMS: atom_id res chain seq x y z
N MET A 1 6.83 0.08 -18.82
CA MET A 1 7.00 -0.49 -20.16
C MET A 1 8.03 -1.62 -20.07
N LEU A 2 7.61 -2.85 -20.32
CA LEU A 2 8.49 -4.03 -20.32
C LEU A 2 9.12 -4.17 -21.71
N LEU A 3 10.42 -4.36 -21.75
CA LEU A 3 11.16 -4.76 -22.96
C LEU A 3 12.02 -5.99 -22.57
N GLY A 4 11.51 -7.17 -22.89
CA GLY A 4 12.04 -8.42 -22.35
C GLY A 4 11.69 -8.59 -20.87
N GLU A 5 12.59 -9.16 -20.07
CA GLU A 5 12.39 -9.41 -18.63
C GLU A 5 12.72 -8.21 -17.73
N ASN A 6 13.07 -7.04 -18.31
CA ASN A 6 13.50 -5.87 -17.53
C ASN A 6 12.53 -4.70 -17.64
N ILE A 7 12.24 -4.07 -16.49
CA ILE A 7 11.52 -2.79 -16.44
C ILE A 7 12.48 -1.68 -16.84
N LYS A 8 12.17 -0.97 -17.93
CA LYS A 8 13.00 0.20 -18.38
C LYS A 8 12.58 1.51 -17.70
N HIS A 9 11.28 1.70 -17.47
CA HIS A 9 10.73 2.92 -16.90
C HIS A 9 9.53 2.56 -16.02
N SER A 10 9.46 3.20 -14.85
CA SER A 10 8.29 3.19 -13.98
C SER A 10 7.81 4.62 -13.75
N VAL A 11 6.51 4.82 -13.76
CA VAL A 11 5.86 6.09 -13.39
C VAL A 11 5.07 5.86 -12.12
N ILE A 12 5.44 6.57 -11.07
CA ILE A 12 4.83 6.45 -9.74
C ILE A 12 4.05 7.72 -9.45
N GLY A 13 2.77 7.59 -9.08
CA GLY A 13 1.94 8.68 -8.60
C GLY A 13 1.73 8.56 -7.09
N VAL A 14 2.02 9.63 -6.35
CA VAL A 14 1.80 9.70 -4.90
C VAL A 14 0.86 10.85 -4.59
N GLY A 15 -0.23 10.59 -3.86
CA GLY A 15 -1.17 11.60 -3.38
C GLY A 15 -1.15 11.65 -1.86
N VAL A 16 -0.87 12.84 -1.29
CA VAL A 16 -0.89 13.07 0.15
C VAL A 16 -1.75 14.28 0.47
N ASN A 17 -2.74 14.12 1.34
CA ASN A 17 -3.50 15.24 1.89
C ASN A 17 -2.66 15.91 2.97
N VAL A 18 -2.11 17.09 2.67
CA VAL A 18 -1.18 17.78 3.58
C VAL A 18 -1.91 18.65 4.59
N ASN A 19 -2.65 19.66 4.11
CA ASN A 19 -3.26 20.69 4.96
C ASN A 19 -4.79 20.77 4.86
N GLN A 20 -5.45 19.88 4.12
CA GLN A 20 -6.90 19.88 3.97
C GLN A 20 -7.58 19.67 5.34
N GLU A 21 -8.64 20.42 5.58
CA GLU A 21 -9.49 20.30 6.78
C GLU A 21 -10.88 19.76 6.42
N GLU A 22 -11.31 19.96 5.18
CA GLU A 22 -12.58 19.49 4.65
C GLU A 22 -12.34 18.64 3.40
N PHE A 23 -13.09 17.56 3.28
CA PHE A 23 -13.06 16.64 2.14
C PHE A 23 -14.45 16.57 1.52
N LEU A 24 -14.53 16.84 0.21
CA LEU A 24 -15.80 16.88 -0.52
C LEU A 24 -16.03 15.61 -1.38
N SER A 25 -15.19 14.59 -1.19
CA SER A 25 -15.29 13.34 -1.92
C SER A 25 -15.97 12.27 -1.08
N ASP A 26 -16.52 11.24 -1.76
CA ASP A 26 -17.11 10.05 -1.12
C ASP A 26 -16.04 9.05 -0.64
N ALA A 27 -14.77 9.47 -0.58
CA ALA A 27 -13.70 8.62 -0.05
C ALA A 27 -13.97 8.30 1.43
N PRO A 28 -13.91 7.03 1.84
CA PRO A 28 -14.10 6.68 3.24
C PRO A 28 -12.91 7.19 4.07
N ASN A 29 -13.21 7.78 5.24
CA ASN A 29 -12.22 8.20 6.24
C ASN A 29 -11.04 9.04 5.70
N PRO A 30 -11.26 10.08 4.89
CA PRO A 30 -10.17 10.89 4.38
C PRO A 30 -9.56 11.70 5.54
N ILE A 31 -8.23 11.75 5.59
CA ILE A 31 -7.51 12.48 6.63
C ILE A 31 -6.30 13.20 6.03
N SER A 32 -5.88 14.31 6.65
CA SER A 32 -4.66 15.03 6.29
C SER A 32 -3.61 15.00 7.39
N LEU A 33 -2.37 15.28 7.02
CA LEU A 33 -1.27 15.44 7.99
C LEU A 33 -1.61 16.51 9.04
N LYS A 34 -2.20 17.64 8.62
CA LYS A 34 -2.65 18.70 9.53
C LYS A 34 -3.68 18.20 10.55
N GLN A 35 -4.64 17.38 10.13
CA GLN A 35 -5.64 16.82 11.03
C GLN A 35 -5.06 15.83 12.05
N ILE A 36 -4.04 15.05 11.65
CA ILE A 36 -3.36 14.11 12.55
C ILE A 36 -2.48 14.85 13.54
N THR A 37 -1.61 15.74 13.06
CA THR A 37 -0.53 16.35 13.86
C THR A 37 -0.92 17.66 14.51
N LYS A 38 -2.04 18.29 14.07
CA LYS A 38 -2.49 19.65 14.43
C LYS A 38 -1.52 20.76 14.01
N MET A 39 -0.61 20.46 13.07
CA MET A 39 0.39 21.41 12.57
C MET A 39 0.10 21.80 11.11
N GLN A 40 0.42 23.04 10.75
CA GLN A 40 0.41 23.52 9.37
C GLN A 40 1.76 23.18 8.72
N TYR A 41 1.75 22.60 7.53
CA TYR A 41 2.94 22.21 6.79
C TYR A 41 3.18 23.09 5.56
N ASN A 42 4.46 23.31 5.24
CA ASN A 42 4.84 23.83 3.94
C ASN A 42 4.73 22.68 2.91
N VAL A 43 3.93 22.89 1.85
CA VAL A 43 3.68 21.83 0.85
C VAL A 43 4.94 21.49 0.06
N GLU A 44 5.82 22.48 -0.22
CA GLU A 44 7.07 22.22 -0.93
C GLU A 44 8.06 21.37 -0.11
N ASP A 45 8.09 21.58 1.21
CA ASP A 45 8.95 20.78 2.11
C ASP A 45 8.40 19.35 2.24
N ALA A 46 7.07 19.19 2.30
CA ALA A 46 6.45 17.88 2.27
C ALA A 46 6.74 17.15 0.94
N LEU A 47 6.67 17.84 -0.20
CA LEU A 47 7.02 17.29 -1.51
C LEU A 47 8.49 16.85 -1.56
N LYS A 48 9.42 17.70 -1.11
CA LYS A 48 10.86 17.35 -1.07
C LYS A 48 11.12 16.11 -0.22
N LEU A 49 10.44 16.00 0.93
CA LEU A 49 10.56 14.83 1.78
C LEU A 49 10.09 13.56 1.06
N VAL A 50 8.92 13.58 0.42
CA VAL A 50 8.42 12.43 -0.34
C VAL A 50 9.37 12.05 -1.47
N CYS A 51 9.86 13.03 -2.25
CA CYS A 51 10.83 12.76 -3.31
C CYS A 51 12.11 12.12 -2.77
N SER A 52 12.67 12.66 -1.67
CA SER A 52 13.89 12.11 -1.09
C SER A 52 13.71 10.67 -0.57
N GLN A 53 12.54 10.34 -0.02
CA GLN A 53 12.23 8.97 0.39
C GLN A 53 12.11 8.03 -0.82
N ILE A 54 11.44 8.46 -1.89
CA ILE A 54 11.38 7.67 -3.13
C ILE A 54 12.79 7.44 -3.69
N GLU A 55 13.63 8.47 -3.78
CA GLU A 55 15.00 8.35 -4.27
C GLU A 55 15.84 7.40 -3.42
N SER A 56 15.71 7.43 -2.09
CA SER A 56 16.46 6.55 -1.20
C SER A 56 16.07 5.08 -1.30
N HIS A 57 14.81 4.77 -1.67
CA HIS A 57 14.30 3.41 -1.77
C HIS A 57 14.27 2.86 -3.20
N CYS A 58 14.46 3.70 -4.21
CA CYS A 58 14.32 3.33 -5.62
C CYS A 58 15.65 3.34 -6.40
N ASN A 59 16.81 3.26 -5.74
CA ASN A 59 18.10 3.13 -6.42
C ASN A 59 18.35 1.68 -6.91
N PHE A 60 17.39 1.15 -7.66
CA PHE A 60 17.36 -0.25 -8.09
C PHE A 60 18.60 -0.71 -8.87
N ALA A 61 19.36 0.23 -9.46
CA ALA A 61 20.58 -0.12 -10.21
C ALA A 61 21.75 -0.57 -9.31
N GLU A 62 21.69 -0.22 -8.03
CA GLU A 62 22.74 -0.52 -7.04
C GLU A 62 22.26 -1.50 -5.95
N MET A 63 20.97 -1.91 -5.98
CA MET A 63 20.40 -2.82 -5.00
C MET A 63 20.85 -4.26 -5.25
N THR A 64 21.20 -4.94 -4.17
CA THR A 64 21.44 -6.39 -4.13
C THR A 64 20.16 -7.16 -3.82
N ASP A 65 20.16 -8.48 -3.98
CA ASP A 65 19.02 -9.33 -3.59
C ASP A 65 18.65 -9.13 -2.11
N ALA A 66 19.65 -8.95 -1.23
CA ALA A 66 19.42 -8.68 0.20
C ALA A 66 18.75 -7.31 0.43
N ASP A 67 19.00 -6.32 -0.41
CA ASP A 67 18.35 -5.02 -0.31
C ASP A 67 16.87 -5.12 -0.75
N PHE A 68 16.58 -5.93 -1.76
CA PHE A 68 15.19 -6.23 -2.15
C PHE A 68 14.44 -6.98 -1.06
N ASP A 69 15.05 -8.00 -0.43
CA ASP A 69 14.45 -8.74 0.70
C ASP A 69 14.17 -7.80 1.90
N ASN A 70 15.08 -6.88 2.20
CA ASN A 70 14.89 -5.88 3.24
C ASN A 70 13.75 -4.92 2.90
N LEU A 71 13.70 -4.42 1.66
CA LEU A 71 12.64 -3.53 1.20
C LEU A 71 11.27 -4.22 1.24
N HIS A 72 11.20 -5.49 0.83
CA HIS A 72 10.00 -6.29 0.92
C HIS A 72 9.53 -6.46 2.37
N SER A 73 10.46 -6.78 3.28
CA SER A 73 10.18 -6.93 4.70
C SER A 73 9.68 -5.61 5.32
N GLU A 74 10.28 -4.48 4.95
CA GLU A 74 9.84 -3.15 5.38
C GLU A 74 8.45 -2.81 4.83
N TYR A 75 8.19 -3.14 3.56
CA TYR A 75 6.88 -2.97 2.94
C TYR A 75 5.79 -3.76 3.69
N LEU A 76 6.01 -5.06 3.94
CA LEU A 76 5.06 -5.89 4.69
C LEU A 76 4.86 -5.37 6.11
N GLY A 77 5.93 -4.94 6.80
CA GLY A 77 5.83 -4.38 8.16
C GLY A 77 5.04 -3.08 8.26
N ASN A 78 4.84 -2.37 7.14
CA ASN A 78 4.01 -1.16 7.04
C ASN A 78 2.67 -1.40 6.32
N LEU A 79 2.40 -2.63 5.88
CA LEU A 79 1.18 -2.94 5.16
C LEU A 79 -0.02 -2.97 6.11
N TYR A 80 -1.09 -2.28 5.73
CA TYR A 80 -2.35 -2.25 6.48
C TYR A 80 -2.93 -3.68 6.66
N LEU A 81 -3.29 -4.05 7.88
CA LEU A 81 -3.80 -5.37 8.27
C LEU A 81 -2.79 -6.54 8.10
N TYR A 82 -1.50 -6.28 8.00
CA TYR A 82 -0.47 -7.31 8.07
C TYR A 82 -0.07 -7.54 9.55
N ASP A 83 -0.95 -8.18 10.31
CA ASP A 83 -0.86 -8.34 11.78
C ASP A 83 -1.08 -9.78 12.26
N ALA A 84 -1.12 -10.74 11.35
CA ALA A 84 -1.39 -12.16 11.57
C ALA A 84 -2.84 -12.49 12.02
N GLU A 85 -3.74 -11.50 12.11
CA GLU A 85 -5.14 -11.69 12.47
C GLU A 85 -6.02 -11.87 11.23
N TYR A 86 -7.19 -12.49 11.40
CA TYR A 86 -8.17 -12.64 10.33
C TYR A 86 -9.07 -11.42 10.24
N HIS A 87 -9.07 -10.78 9.08
CA HIS A 87 -9.87 -9.60 8.78
C HIS A 87 -10.92 -9.88 7.70
N PRO A 88 -12.00 -9.09 7.64
CA PRO A 88 -12.98 -9.20 6.57
C PRO A 88 -12.45 -8.57 5.28
N PHE A 89 -12.64 -9.27 4.17
CA PHE A 89 -12.39 -8.77 2.82
C PHE A 89 -13.62 -9.01 1.95
N ASP A 90 -13.89 -8.08 1.03
CA ASP A 90 -14.98 -8.20 0.06
C ASP A 90 -14.44 -8.60 -1.31
N LEU A 91 -15.06 -9.60 -1.93
CA LEU A 91 -14.80 -10.04 -3.30
C LEU A 91 -15.68 -9.27 -4.28
N PRO A 92 -15.33 -9.23 -5.60
CA PRO A 92 -16.09 -8.47 -6.60
C PRO A 92 -17.54 -8.95 -6.81
N ASP A 93 -17.83 -10.20 -6.45
CA ASP A 93 -19.18 -10.78 -6.50
C ASP A 93 -20.04 -10.41 -5.28
N GLY A 94 -19.50 -9.62 -4.35
CA GLY A 94 -20.15 -9.24 -3.11
C GLY A 94 -19.99 -10.25 -1.96
N THR A 95 -19.27 -11.34 -2.18
CA THR A 95 -18.97 -12.31 -1.11
C THR A 95 -17.98 -11.69 -0.12
N ARG A 96 -18.28 -11.81 1.17
CA ARG A 96 -17.36 -11.44 2.24
C ARG A 96 -16.63 -12.66 2.76
N ILE A 97 -15.30 -12.60 2.79
CA ILE A 97 -14.42 -13.63 3.32
C ILE A 97 -13.72 -13.15 4.59
N SER A 98 -13.30 -14.09 5.44
CA SER A 98 -12.41 -13.83 6.57
C SER A 98 -11.05 -14.43 6.25
N ALA A 99 -10.03 -13.58 6.17
CA ALA A 99 -8.69 -13.98 5.75
C ALA A 99 -7.63 -13.11 6.45
N LYS A 100 -6.40 -13.59 6.47
CA LYS A 100 -5.23 -12.81 6.88
C LYS A 100 -4.27 -12.66 5.71
N ILE A 101 -3.55 -11.55 5.69
CA ILE A 101 -2.49 -11.32 4.70
C ILE A 101 -1.28 -12.19 5.08
N VAL A 102 -0.81 -12.97 4.10
CA VAL A 102 0.39 -13.82 4.25
C VAL A 102 1.59 -13.16 3.58
N ASP A 103 1.38 -12.60 2.38
CA ASP A 103 2.44 -11.99 1.58
C ASP A 103 1.86 -11.08 0.50
N VAL A 104 2.74 -10.33 -0.17
CA VAL A 104 2.48 -9.62 -1.43
C VAL A 104 3.60 -9.95 -2.40
N GLU A 105 3.28 -10.59 -3.52
CA GLU A 105 4.27 -10.92 -4.55
C GLU A 105 4.87 -9.66 -5.21
N PRO A 106 6.10 -9.76 -5.78
CA PRO A 106 6.70 -8.65 -6.54
C PRO A 106 5.83 -8.13 -7.68
N GLU A 107 4.98 -8.99 -8.26
CA GLU A 107 4.01 -8.64 -9.30
C GLU A 107 2.78 -7.92 -8.76
N GLY A 108 2.64 -7.82 -7.43
CA GLY A 108 1.56 -7.13 -6.74
C GLY A 108 0.34 -8.01 -6.43
N PHE A 109 0.46 -9.33 -6.50
CA PHE A 109 -0.59 -10.23 -6.03
C PHE A 109 -0.60 -10.28 -4.50
N LEU A 110 -1.78 -10.06 -3.90
CA LEU A 110 -2.00 -10.17 -2.47
C LEU A 110 -2.30 -11.63 -2.11
N HIS A 111 -1.46 -12.25 -1.30
CA HIS A 111 -1.67 -13.60 -0.79
C HIS A 111 -2.46 -13.56 0.50
N LEU A 112 -3.62 -14.21 0.49
CA LEU A 112 -4.48 -14.35 1.66
C LEU A 112 -4.59 -15.82 2.07
N GLU A 113 -4.50 -16.09 3.37
CA GLU A 113 -4.93 -17.32 3.98
C GLU A 113 -6.34 -17.14 4.55
N HIS A 114 -7.29 -17.90 4.04
CA HIS A 114 -8.66 -17.90 4.51
C HIS A 114 -8.80 -18.60 5.87
N SER A 115 -9.89 -18.34 6.57
CA SER A 115 -10.16 -18.93 7.89
C SER A 115 -10.34 -20.46 7.88
N ASP A 116 -10.52 -21.07 6.71
CA ASP A 116 -10.54 -22.52 6.53
C ASP A 116 -9.13 -23.12 6.27
N GLY A 117 -8.08 -22.27 6.25
CA GLY A 117 -6.69 -22.63 5.99
C GLY A 117 -6.31 -22.70 4.51
N SER A 118 -7.24 -22.45 3.58
CA SER A 118 -6.91 -22.35 2.15
C SER A 118 -6.17 -21.05 1.85
N GLN A 119 -5.23 -21.09 0.88
CA GLN A 119 -4.47 -19.93 0.45
C GLN A 119 -4.82 -19.55 -0.98
N HIS A 120 -5.01 -18.26 -1.23
CA HIS A 120 -5.38 -17.70 -2.52
C HIS A 120 -4.59 -16.43 -2.80
N SER A 121 -4.28 -16.22 -4.10
CA SER A 121 -3.65 -15.00 -4.61
C SER A 121 -4.68 -14.15 -5.33
N TYR A 122 -4.68 -12.87 -5.04
CA TYR A 122 -5.64 -11.90 -5.58
C TYR A 122 -4.90 -10.78 -6.32
N ALA A 123 -5.28 -10.52 -7.55
CA ALA A 123 -4.80 -9.37 -8.30
C ALA A 123 -5.48 -8.07 -7.80
N PHE A 124 -4.95 -6.94 -8.23
CA PHE A 124 -5.52 -5.63 -7.92
C PHE A 124 -7.00 -5.55 -8.32
N LYS A 125 -7.85 -5.12 -7.38
CA LYS A 125 -9.33 -5.06 -7.46
C LYS A 125 -10.07 -6.40 -7.42
N GLU A 126 -9.40 -7.52 -7.27
CA GLU A 126 -10.07 -8.81 -7.04
C GLU A 126 -10.45 -9.02 -5.56
N VAL A 127 -9.92 -8.19 -4.69
CA VAL A 127 -10.27 -8.16 -3.27
C VAL A 127 -10.25 -6.72 -2.77
N ALA A 128 -11.12 -6.40 -1.83
CA ALA A 128 -11.18 -5.09 -1.19
C ALA A 128 -11.15 -5.21 0.34
N PHE A 129 -10.43 -4.31 0.98
CA PHE A 129 -10.45 -4.16 2.44
C PHE A 129 -11.82 -3.65 2.89
N VAL A 130 -12.37 -4.26 3.94
CA VAL A 130 -13.56 -3.73 4.61
C VAL A 130 -13.11 -2.67 5.60
N LEU A 131 -13.27 -1.40 5.23
CA LEU A 131 -12.96 -0.29 6.10
C LEU A 131 -14.05 -0.13 7.16
N LEU A 132 -13.66 -0.12 8.43
CA LEU A 132 -14.57 0.24 9.51
C LEU A 132 -14.82 1.75 9.41
N VAL A 133 -16.04 2.15 9.12
CA VAL A 133 -16.46 3.56 9.17
C VAL A 133 -16.81 3.84 10.63
N GLU A 134 -16.00 4.67 11.30
CA GLU A 134 -16.31 5.20 12.63
C GLU A 134 -17.32 6.36 12.55
#